data_8e677a13423d731edb72326da4bbf73f
#
_entry.id   8e677a13423d731edb72326da4bbf73f
#
_cell.length_a   1.000
_cell.length_b   1.000
_cell.length_c   1.000
_cell.angle_alpha   90.00
_cell.angle_beta   90.00
_cell.angle_gamma   90.00
#
_symmetry.space_group_name_H-M   'P 1'
#
loop_
_entity.id
_entity.type
_entity.pdbx_description
1 polymer ?
#
loop_
_entity_poly.entity_id
_entity_poly.type
_entity_poly.pdbx_seq_one_letter_code
_entity_poly.pdbx_strand_id
1 'polypeptide(L)'
;MFEILPPKNEMWAARLNWHLEALLQTWRAAMASNQKISIFDQGMIQFVSSLALFSDITDRERVSRAFKLLPKPGLLVRLRAPRRILEVRLRERRRTLGIIQKFLDLDLQSSLDQIHHINLVGEELKSFPVLTICVESLDSDGLRAATRAITLRLTSLRGAADTRTGSVPMKRDRRREQDVAD
;
A
#
# COMPACT_ATOMS: atom_id res chain seq x y z
N MET A 1 -12.56 -7.58 8.78
CA MET A 1 -12.52 -7.04 7.41
C MET A 1 -13.54 -7.72 6.51
N PHE A 2 -13.61 -9.05 6.45
CA PHE A 2 -14.60 -9.82 5.67
C PHE A 2 -16.04 -9.61 6.10
N GLU A 3 -16.31 -9.25 7.35
CA GLU A 3 -17.65 -8.83 7.80
C GLU A 3 -18.08 -7.48 7.22
N ILE A 4 -17.13 -6.60 6.95
CA ILE A 4 -17.40 -5.29 6.35
C ILE A 4 -17.59 -5.41 4.84
N LEU A 5 -16.74 -6.20 4.19
CA LEU A 5 -16.69 -6.44 2.76
C LEU A 5 -16.73 -7.97 2.50
N PRO A 6 -17.88 -8.63 2.63
CA PRO A 6 -17.98 -10.08 2.42
C PRO A 6 -17.85 -10.42 0.93
N PRO A 7 -16.93 -11.31 0.54
CA PRO A 7 -16.84 -11.79 -0.82
C PRO A 7 -18.10 -12.52 -1.27
N LYS A 8 -18.46 -12.40 -2.55
CA LYS A 8 -19.69 -12.99 -3.12
C LYS A 8 -19.78 -14.52 -3.01
N ASN A 9 -18.67 -15.22 -2.91
CA ASN A 9 -18.65 -16.67 -2.80
C ASN A 9 -17.45 -17.16 -1.97
N GLU A 10 -17.55 -18.41 -1.54
CA GLU A 10 -16.56 -19.03 -0.66
C GLU A 10 -15.18 -19.20 -1.29
N MET A 11 -15.11 -19.43 -2.61
CA MET A 11 -13.85 -19.56 -3.32
C MET A 11 -13.03 -18.26 -3.23
N TRP A 12 -13.67 -17.11 -3.48
CA TRP A 12 -13.02 -15.81 -3.33
C TRP A 12 -12.71 -15.49 -1.88
N ALA A 13 -13.59 -15.87 -0.95
CA ALA A 13 -13.35 -15.71 0.48
C ALA A 13 -12.07 -16.45 0.92
N ALA A 14 -11.93 -17.73 0.55
CA ALA A 14 -10.76 -18.53 0.87
C ALA A 14 -9.48 -17.97 0.23
N ARG A 15 -9.53 -17.59 -1.05
CA ARG A 15 -8.39 -17.01 -1.77
C ARG A 15 -7.94 -15.68 -1.18
N LEU A 16 -8.88 -14.80 -0.87
CA LEU A 16 -8.58 -13.49 -0.28
C LEU A 16 -8.10 -13.63 1.17
N ASN A 17 -8.62 -14.58 1.93
CA ASN A 17 -8.12 -14.85 3.28
C ASN A 17 -6.65 -15.29 3.26
N TRP A 18 -6.31 -16.26 2.40
CA TRP A 18 -4.93 -16.70 2.23
C TRP A 18 -4.01 -15.53 1.81
N HIS A 19 -4.48 -14.70 0.88
CA HIS A 19 -3.71 -13.52 0.46
C HIS A 19 -3.53 -12.51 1.59
N LEU A 20 -4.55 -12.26 2.41
CA LEU A 20 -4.46 -11.38 3.58
C LEU A 20 -3.45 -11.90 4.59
N GLU A 21 -3.46 -13.20 4.88
CA GLU A 21 -2.50 -13.81 5.79
C GLU A 21 -1.06 -13.63 5.30
N ALA A 22 -0.81 -13.89 4.01
CA ALA A 22 0.50 -13.67 3.40
C ALA A 22 0.95 -12.21 3.49
N LEU A 23 0.04 -11.26 3.23
CA LEU A 23 0.32 -9.83 3.37
C LEU A 23 0.64 -9.43 4.82
N LEU A 24 -0.11 -9.96 5.78
CA LEU A 24 0.10 -9.68 7.20
C LEU A 24 1.44 -10.25 7.68
N GLN A 25 1.81 -11.45 7.25
CA GLN A 25 3.12 -12.04 7.55
C GLN A 25 4.26 -11.18 6.98
N THR A 26 4.14 -10.80 5.71
CA THR A 26 5.13 -9.93 5.04
C THR A 26 5.24 -8.57 5.73
N TRP A 27 4.10 -7.98 6.13
CA TRP A 27 4.08 -6.73 6.89
C TRP A 27 4.77 -6.86 8.24
N ARG A 28 4.47 -7.91 9.01
CA ARG A 28 5.12 -8.17 10.31
C ARG A 28 6.63 -8.36 10.15
N ALA A 29 7.07 -9.11 9.15
CA ALA A 29 8.48 -9.30 8.83
C ALA A 29 9.17 -7.97 8.48
N ALA A 30 8.52 -7.12 7.67
CA ALA A 30 9.03 -5.80 7.34
C ALA A 30 9.16 -4.89 8.58
N MET A 31 8.17 -4.92 9.48
CA MET A 31 8.20 -4.14 10.73
C MET A 31 9.25 -4.64 11.71
N ALA A 32 9.51 -5.95 11.75
CA ALA A 32 10.56 -6.54 12.59
C ALA A 32 11.97 -6.37 11.99
N SER A 33 12.07 -6.04 10.71
CA SER A 33 13.34 -5.84 10.02
C SER A 33 13.98 -4.52 10.42
N ASN A 34 15.28 -4.52 10.64
CA ASN A 34 16.09 -3.31 10.78
C ASN A 34 16.31 -2.58 9.44
N GLN A 35 15.72 -3.05 8.36
CA GLN A 35 15.79 -2.38 7.07
C GLN A 35 15.07 -1.04 7.12
N LYS A 36 15.69 -0.05 6.51
CA LYS A 36 15.19 1.34 6.55
C LYS A 36 13.96 1.58 5.68
N ILE A 37 13.76 0.77 4.63
CA ILE A 37 12.66 0.92 3.66
C ILE A 37 12.21 -0.47 3.22
N SER A 38 10.91 -0.71 3.28
CA SER A 38 10.24 -1.87 2.71
C SER A 38 9.21 -1.40 1.68
N ILE A 39 9.24 -1.98 0.48
CA ILE A 39 8.35 -1.61 -0.63
C ILE A 39 7.40 -2.77 -0.87
N PHE A 40 6.11 -2.47 -0.91
CA PHE A 40 5.05 -3.41 -1.25
C PHE A 40 4.43 -2.99 -2.58
N ASP A 41 4.57 -3.80 -3.63
CA ASP A 41 3.93 -3.58 -4.93
C ASP A 41 2.44 -3.92 -4.91
N GLN A 42 2.07 -4.94 -4.12
CA GLN A 42 0.69 -5.30 -3.81
C GLN A 42 0.48 -5.19 -2.30
N GLY A 43 0.10 -3.99 -1.87
CA GLY A 43 -0.04 -3.70 -0.45
C GLY A 43 -1.47 -3.87 0.05
N MET A 44 -1.65 -3.61 1.35
CA MET A 44 -2.94 -3.70 2.05
C MET A 44 -4.05 -2.87 1.41
N ILE A 45 -3.73 -1.71 0.83
CA ILE A 45 -4.71 -0.83 0.16
C ILE A 45 -5.26 -1.52 -1.10
N GLN A 46 -4.39 -2.15 -1.89
CA GLN A 46 -4.82 -2.89 -3.06
C GLN A 46 -5.65 -4.12 -2.67
N PHE A 47 -5.32 -4.75 -1.55
CA PHE A 47 -6.13 -5.81 -0.98
C PHE A 47 -7.57 -5.36 -0.70
N VAL A 48 -7.77 -4.21 -0.02
CA VAL A 48 -9.11 -3.67 0.23
C VAL A 48 -9.83 -3.34 -1.07
N SER A 49 -9.12 -2.81 -2.08
CA SER A 49 -9.70 -2.55 -3.41
C SER A 49 -10.19 -3.84 -4.07
N SER A 50 -9.40 -4.91 -4.00
CA SER A 50 -9.79 -6.23 -4.51
C SER A 50 -10.96 -6.81 -3.72
N LEU A 51 -10.94 -6.66 -2.40
CA LEU A 51 -12.03 -7.14 -1.54
C LEU A 51 -13.35 -6.42 -1.87
N ALA A 52 -13.33 -5.10 -2.04
CA ALA A 52 -14.51 -4.33 -2.44
C ALA A 52 -15.05 -4.79 -3.79
N LEU A 53 -14.17 -5.03 -4.78
CA LEU A 53 -14.54 -5.56 -6.08
C LEU A 53 -15.23 -6.94 -5.97
N PHE A 54 -14.61 -7.88 -5.25
CA PHE A 54 -15.14 -9.24 -5.12
C PHE A 54 -16.35 -9.34 -4.17
N SER A 55 -16.62 -8.28 -3.40
CA SER A 55 -17.83 -8.12 -2.60
C SER A 55 -18.95 -7.41 -3.38
N ASP A 56 -18.64 -6.79 -4.53
CA ASP A 56 -19.54 -5.91 -5.29
C ASP A 56 -20.10 -4.76 -4.42
N ILE A 57 -19.29 -4.27 -3.52
CA ILE A 57 -19.68 -3.21 -2.60
C ILE A 57 -19.10 -1.90 -3.10
N THR A 58 -20.01 -0.98 -3.44
CA THR A 58 -19.70 0.40 -3.83
C THR A 58 -19.95 1.40 -2.72
N ASP A 59 -20.44 0.95 -1.57
CA ASP A 59 -20.68 1.78 -0.41
C ASP A 59 -19.38 2.33 0.17
N ARG A 60 -19.23 3.64 0.07
CA ARG A 60 -18.02 4.38 0.47
C ARG A 60 -17.75 4.27 1.99
N GLU A 61 -18.79 4.26 2.81
CA GLU A 61 -18.63 4.16 4.25
C GLU A 61 -18.04 2.81 4.65
N ARG A 62 -18.52 1.73 4.04
CA ARG A 62 -17.99 0.37 4.29
C ARG A 62 -16.53 0.27 3.83
N VAL A 63 -16.20 0.79 2.66
CA VAL A 63 -14.82 0.82 2.15
C VAL A 63 -13.93 1.65 3.09
N SER A 64 -14.38 2.82 3.52
CA SER A 64 -13.65 3.68 4.48
C SER A 64 -13.41 2.97 5.83
N ARG A 65 -14.42 2.26 6.34
CA ARG A 65 -14.28 1.44 7.56
C ARG A 65 -13.23 0.34 7.38
N ALA A 66 -13.20 -0.33 6.22
CA ALA A 66 -12.18 -1.35 5.95
C ALA A 66 -10.77 -0.75 5.92
N PHE A 67 -10.59 0.46 5.35
CA PHE A 67 -9.30 1.17 5.39
C PHE A 67 -8.82 1.50 6.80
N LYS A 68 -9.73 1.83 7.72
CA LYS A 68 -9.37 2.13 9.12
C LYS A 68 -8.74 0.95 9.85
N LEU A 69 -8.97 -0.29 9.36
CA LEU A 69 -8.38 -1.51 9.92
C LEU A 69 -6.95 -1.78 9.39
N LEU A 70 -6.50 -1.04 8.38
CA LEU A 70 -5.20 -1.28 7.78
C LEU A 70 -4.06 -0.68 8.59
N PRO A 71 -2.90 -1.34 8.65
CA PRO A 71 -1.69 -0.71 9.11
C PRO A 71 -1.32 0.44 8.17
N LYS A 72 -0.89 1.57 8.75
CA LYS A 72 -0.56 2.77 7.97
C LYS A 72 0.86 2.69 7.42
N PRO A 73 1.05 2.78 6.09
CA PRO A 73 2.37 2.91 5.51
C PRO A 73 2.93 4.32 5.77
N GLY A 74 4.25 4.45 5.81
CA GLY A 74 4.89 5.77 5.90
C GLY A 74 4.72 6.61 4.62
N LEU A 75 4.59 5.94 3.47
CA LEU A 75 4.36 6.57 2.17
C LEU A 75 3.47 5.67 1.31
N LEU A 76 2.47 6.28 0.69
CA LEU A 76 1.63 5.66 -0.32
C LEU A 76 1.97 6.23 -1.69
N VAL A 77 2.28 5.36 -2.65
CA VAL A 77 2.48 5.75 -4.04
C VAL A 77 1.29 5.28 -4.86
N ARG A 78 0.56 6.23 -5.43
CA ARG A 78 -0.57 5.96 -6.32
C ARG A 78 -0.14 6.16 -7.76
N LEU A 79 -0.06 5.07 -8.52
CA LEU A 79 0.17 5.12 -9.95
C LEU A 79 -1.15 5.43 -10.67
N ARG A 80 -1.12 6.37 -11.61
CA ARG A 80 -2.24 6.72 -12.47
C ARG A 80 -1.86 6.53 -13.92
N ALA A 81 -2.77 6.01 -14.70
CA ALA A 81 -2.65 5.99 -16.16
C ALA A 81 -4.05 6.23 -16.78
N PRO A 82 -4.14 6.92 -17.91
CA PRO A 82 -5.38 7.04 -18.66
C PRO A 82 -5.94 5.66 -19.02
N ARG A 83 -7.29 5.56 -19.04
CA ARG A 83 -7.98 4.29 -19.36
C ARG A 83 -7.44 3.65 -20.64
N ARG A 84 -7.23 4.45 -21.69
CA ARG A 84 -6.69 3.96 -22.97
C ARG A 84 -5.33 3.24 -22.80
N ILE A 85 -4.44 3.80 -22.00
CA ILE A 85 -3.12 3.19 -21.73
C ILE A 85 -3.28 1.89 -20.94
N LEU A 86 -4.17 1.88 -19.94
CA LEU A 86 -4.46 0.67 -19.16
C LEU A 86 -5.03 -0.44 -20.03
N GLU A 87 -5.97 -0.12 -20.93
CA GLU A 87 -6.54 -1.10 -21.88
C GLU A 87 -5.47 -1.72 -22.79
N VAL A 88 -4.55 -0.92 -23.34
CA VAL A 88 -3.44 -1.42 -24.16
C VAL A 88 -2.57 -2.37 -23.34
N ARG A 89 -2.14 -1.95 -22.15
CA ARG A 89 -1.27 -2.75 -21.26
C ARG A 89 -1.95 -4.06 -20.83
N LEU A 90 -3.24 -4.02 -20.50
CA LEU A 90 -4.00 -5.22 -20.14
C LEU A 90 -4.11 -6.20 -21.31
N ARG A 91 -4.36 -5.70 -22.52
CA ARG A 91 -4.38 -6.56 -23.73
C ARG A 91 -3.02 -7.19 -24.01
N GLU A 92 -1.94 -6.42 -23.92
CA GLU A 92 -0.57 -6.93 -24.10
C GLU A 92 -0.22 -7.96 -23.02
N ARG A 93 -0.49 -7.67 -21.76
CA ARG A 93 -0.30 -8.63 -20.67
C ARG A 93 -1.04 -9.94 -20.93
N ARG A 94 -2.32 -9.88 -21.34
CA ARG A 94 -3.10 -11.10 -21.64
C ARG A 94 -2.55 -11.88 -22.82
N ARG A 95 -1.89 -11.23 -23.79
CA ARG A 95 -1.22 -11.93 -24.92
C ARG A 95 -0.02 -12.76 -24.43
N THR A 96 0.70 -12.27 -23.43
CA THR A 96 1.91 -12.93 -22.89
C THR A 96 1.61 -13.98 -21.81
N LEU A 97 0.40 -14.00 -21.24
CA LEU A 97 0.02 -14.97 -20.21
C LEU A 97 -0.14 -16.38 -20.80
N GLY A 98 0.36 -17.40 -20.08
CA GLY A 98 0.09 -18.80 -20.36
C GLY A 98 -1.39 -19.17 -20.13
N ILE A 99 -1.82 -20.34 -20.63
CA ILE A 99 -3.22 -20.78 -20.57
C ILE A 99 -3.74 -20.80 -19.12
N ILE A 100 -2.97 -21.37 -18.20
CA ILE A 100 -3.36 -21.45 -16.77
C ILE A 100 -3.47 -20.05 -16.15
N GLN A 101 -2.54 -19.16 -16.47
CA GLN A 101 -2.56 -17.79 -15.97
C GLN A 101 -3.76 -17.01 -16.51
N LYS A 102 -4.14 -17.22 -17.78
CA LYS A 102 -5.34 -16.59 -18.36
C LYS A 102 -6.62 -17.04 -17.67
N PHE A 103 -6.65 -18.28 -17.17
CA PHE A 103 -7.82 -18.80 -16.44
C PHE A 103 -7.92 -18.21 -15.03
N LEU A 104 -6.77 -17.87 -14.42
CA LEU A 104 -6.69 -17.30 -13.07
C LEU A 104 -6.74 -15.77 -13.07
N ASP A 105 -6.50 -15.12 -14.22
CA ASP A 105 -6.54 -13.67 -14.35
C ASP A 105 -7.97 -13.19 -14.63
N LEU A 106 -8.30 -11.99 -14.15
CA LEU A 106 -9.57 -11.35 -14.48
C LEU A 106 -9.65 -11.12 -15.99
N ASP A 107 -10.83 -11.28 -16.57
CA ASP A 107 -11.06 -10.87 -17.95
C ASP A 107 -10.87 -9.36 -18.11
N LEU A 108 -10.77 -8.92 -19.37
CA LEU A 108 -10.50 -7.50 -19.67
C LEU A 108 -11.59 -6.58 -19.11
N GLN A 109 -12.86 -6.98 -19.20
CA GLN A 109 -13.98 -6.17 -18.72
C GLN A 109 -13.95 -6.06 -17.21
N SER A 110 -13.82 -7.18 -16.50
CA SER A 110 -13.69 -7.20 -15.03
C SER A 110 -12.48 -6.38 -14.56
N SER A 111 -11.36 -6.43 -15.30
CA SER A 111 -10.19 -5.61 -14.99
C SER A 111 -10.43 -4.11 -15.22
N LEU A 112 -11.25 -3.74 -16.20
CA LEU A 112 -11.65 -2.34 -16.44
C LEU A 112 -12.70 -1.87 -15.42
N ASP A 113 -13.63 -2.73 -15.02
CA ASP A 113 -14.61 -2.44 -13.97
C ASP A 113 -13.91 -2.25 -12.61
N GLN A 114 -12.81 -2.96 -12.39
CA GLN A 114 -11.94 -2.73 -11.24
C GLN A 114 -11.42 -1.29 -11.17
N ILE A 115 -11.24 -0.62 -12.30
CA ILE A 115 -10.83 0.80 -12.32
C ILE A 115 -11.87 1.69 -11.63
N HIS A 116 -13.17 1.39 -11.77
CA HIS A 116 -14.21 2.12 -11.06
C HIS A 116 -14.06 1.95 -9.54
N HIS A 117 -13.87 0.74 -9.06
CA HIS A 117 -13.62 0.46 -7.64
C HIS A 117 -12.32 1.08 -7.14
N ILE A 118 -11.24 1.06 -7.93
CA ILE A 118 -9.98 1.74 -7.60
C ILE A 118 -10.18 3.26 -7.49
N ASN A 119 -11.04 3.85 -8.30
CA ASN A 119 -11.34 5.28 -8.20
C ASN A 119 -12.14 5.61 -6.95
N LEU A 120 -13.15 4.80 -6.58
CA LEU A 120 -13.87 4.94 -5.32
C LEU A 120 -12.92 4.85 -4.13
N VAL A 121 -12.08 3.83 -4.10
CA VAL A 121 -10.99 3.65 -3.13
C VAL A 121 -10.06 4.85 -3.13
N GLY A 122 -9.72 5.38 -4.30
CA GLY A 122 -8.85 6.54 -4.45
C GLY A 122 -9.41 7.83 -3.86
N GLU A 123 -10.73 8.01 -3.85
CA GLU A 123 -11.37 9.14 -3.18
C GLU A 123 -11.31 8.97 -1.66
N GLU A 124 -11.57 7.78 -1.16
CA GLU A 124 -11.45 7.50 0.28
C GLU A 124 -9.99 7.65 0.78
N LEU A 125 -9.02 7.33 -0.05
CA LEU A 125 -7.60 7.51 0.28
C LEU A 125 -7.19 8.98 0.48
N LYS A 126 -7.94 9.95 -0.07
CA LYS A 126 -7.68 11.38 0.17
C LYS A 126 -7.92 11.76 1.63
N SER A 127 -8.86 11.10 2.30
CA SER A 127 -9.14 11.30 3.72
C SER A 127 -8.27 10.44 4.64
N PHE A 128 -7.50 9.50 4.07
CA PHE A 128 -6.64 8.61 4.84
C PHE A 128 -5.37 9.37 5.29
N PRO A 129 -5.04 9.39 6.58
CA PRO A 129 -3.95 10.20 7.11
C PRO A 129 -2.58 9.59 6.81
N VAL A 130 -2.27 9.43 5.52
CA VAL A 130 -1.01 8.88 5.02
C VAL A 130 -0.48 9.79 3.93
N LEU A 131 0.81 10.05 3.98
CA LEU A 131 1.48 10.80 2.93
C LEU A 131 1.33 10.08 1.60
N THR A 132 0.63 10.71 0.66
CA THR A 132 0.34 10.12 -0.65
C THR A 132 1.02 10.90 -1.77
N ILE A 133 1.73 10.19 -2.65
CA ILE A 133 2.25 10.72 -3.91
C ILE A 133 1.44 10.12 -5.06
N CYS A 134 0.90 10.98 -5.92
CA CYS A 134 0.29 10.56 -7.19
C CYS A 134 1.31 10.76 -8.31
N VAL A 135 1.57 9.70 -9.07
CA VAL A 135 2.48 9.73 -10.22
C VAL A 135 1.79 9.19 -11.46
N GLU A 136 2.04 9.82 -12.59
CA GLU A 136 1.52 9.36 -13.87
C GLU A 136 2.49 8.39 -14.52
N SER A 137 1.96 7.23 -14.92
CA SER A 137 2.72 6.16 -15.59
C SER A 137 2.29 6.07 -17.04
N LEU A 138 2.73 7.05 -17.84
CA LEU A 138 2.41 7.12 -19.27
C LEU A 138 3.47 6.40 -20.11
N ASP A 139 4.72 6.74 -19.89
CA ASP A 139 5.89 6.32 -20.66
C ASP A 139 7.15 6.22 -19.79
N SER A 140 8.30 6.09 -20.43
CA SER A 140 9.59 6.02 -19.73
C SER A 140 9.97 7.32 -19.01
N ASP A 141 9.52 8.47 -19.51
CA ASP A 141 9.78 9.77 -18.89
C ASP A 141 8.92 9.97 -17.64
N GLY A 142 7.66 9.58 -17.72
CA GLY A 142 6.76 9.49 -16.55
C GLY A 142 7.31 8.57 -15.47
N LEU A 143 7.89 7.42 -15.85
CA LEU A 143 8.51 6.51 -14.89
C LEU A 143 9.74 7.15 -14.23
N ARG A 144 10.60 7.83 -14.99
CA ARG A 144 11.77 8.55 -14.44
C ARG A 144 11.34 9.68 -13.51
N ALA A 145 10.34 10.46 -13.88
CA ALA A 145 9.77 11.51 -13.03
C ALA A 145 9.18 10.94 -11.75
N ALA A 146 8.45 9.82 -11.82
CA ALA A 146 7.92 9.10 -10.69
C ALA A 146 9.04 8.63 -9.73
N THR A 147 10.08 8.02 -10.26
CA THR A 147 11.24 7.55 -9.48
C THR A 147 11.89 8.71 -8.73
N ARG A 148 12.12 9.84 -9.39
CA ARG A 148 12.68 11.04 -8.76
C ARG A 148 11.80 11.57 -7.63
N ALA A 149 10.49 11.68 -7.87
CA ALA A 149 9.54 12.18 -6.88
C ALA A 149 9.50 11.28 -5.64
N ILE A 150 9.49 9.96 -5.82
CA ILE A 150 9.52 8.97 -4.73
C ILE A 150 10.83 9.09 -3.95
N THR A 151 11.97 9.12 -4.65
CA THR A 151 13.30 9.22 -4.02
C THR A 151 13.42 10.49 -3.16
N LEU A 152 13.05 11.66 -3.70
CA LEU A 152 13.06 12.92 -2.97
C LEU A 152 12.22 12.85 -1.70
N ARG A 153 11.04 12.20 -1.79
CA ARG A 153 10.15 12.11 -0.64
C ARG A 153 10.67 11.16 0.43
N LEU A 154 11.23 10.03 0.03
CA LEU A 154 11.86 9.07 0.95
C LEU A 154 13.06 9.70 1.67
N THR A 155 13.88 10.48 0.96
CA THR A 155 15.01 11.21 1.55
C THR A 155 14.53 12.23 2.59
N SER A 156 13.46 12.99 2.31
CA SER A 156 12.90 13.94 3.26
C SER A 156 12.32 13.28 4.51
N LEU A 157 11.66 12.13 4.36
CA LEU A 157 11.14 11.37 5.49
C LEU A 157 12.26 10.84 6.38
N ARG A 158 13.36 10.39 5.79
CA ARG A 158 14.53 9.91 6.53
C ARG A 158 15.19 11.03 7.32
N GLY A 159 15.41 12.20 6.72
CA GLY A 159 15.97 13.37 7.42
C GLY A 159 15.12 13.80 8.62
N ALA A 160 13.78 13.76 8.48
CA ALA A 160 12.87 14.08 9.58
C ALA A 160 12.87 13.02 10.71
N ALA A 161 13.18 11.77 10.42
CA ALA A 161 13.32 10.71 11.44
C ALA A 161 14.63 10.85 12.22
N ASP A 162 15.74 11.16 11.54
CA ASP A 162 17.07 11.32 12.15
C ASP A 162 17.11 12.54 13.10
N THR A 163 16.36 13.61 12.80
CA THR A 163 16.26 14.80 13.68
C THR A 163 15.46 14.53 14.97
N ARG A 164 14.53 13.59 14.97
CA ARG A 164 13.75 13.24 16.16
C ARG A 164 14.51 12.34 17.14
N THR A 165 15.45 11.55 16.68
CA THR A 165 16.28 10.67 17.52
C THR A 165 17.51 11.38 18.12
N GLY A 166 17.88 12.53 17.59
CA GLY A 166 19.06 13.30 18.03
C GLY A 166 18.90 14.20 19.25
N SER A 167 17.71 14.34 19.85
CA SER A 167 17.44 15.29 20.93
C SER A 167 16.98 14.66 22.24
N VAL A 168 17.74 13.66 22.74
CA VAL A 168 17.67 13.33 24.16
C VAL A 168 19.01 13.76 24.77
N PRO A 169 19.12 14.92 25.42
CA PRO A 169 20.33 15.24 26.17
C PRO A 169 20.42 14.24 27.33
N MET A 170 21.41 13.38 27.24
CA MET A 170 21.80 12.49 28.33
C MET A 170 22.17 13.37 29.54
N LYS A 171 21.20 13.57 30.45
CA LYS A 171 21.49 14.15 31.77
C LYS A 171 22.52 13.23 32.43
N ARG A 172 23.78 13.64 32.37
CA ARG A 172 24.82 13.07 33.22
C ARG A 172 24.44 13.34 34.66
N ASP A 173 24.03 12.28 35.34
CA ASP A 173 23.80 12.27 36.79
C ASP A 173 25.16 12.48 37.48
N ARG A 174 25.47 13.74 37.81
CA ARG A 174 26.60 14.11 38.65
C ARG A 174 26.21 13.96 40.11
N ARG A 175 25.92 12.76 40.56
CA ARG A 175 25.80 12.42 41.98
C ARG A 175 26.41 11.04 42.23
N ARG A 176 27.73 11.01 42.38
CA ARG A 176 28.48 9.97 43.12
C ARG A 176 29.95 10.27 43.10
N GLU A 177 30.35 11.42 43.65
CA GLU A 177 31.72 11.65 44.07
C GLU A 177 31.71 12.63 45.27
N GLN A 178 31.16 12.20 46.37
CA GLN A 178 31.35 12.79 47.69
C GLN A 178 30.82 11.83 48.71
N ASP A 179 31.59 10.83 49.08
CA ASP A 179 31.52 10.10 50.36
C ASP A 179 32.62 8.99 50.35
N VAL A 180 33.89 9.39 50.32
CA VAL A 180 35.01 8.59 50.87
C VAL A 180 36.06 9.63 51.30
N ALA A 181 35.87 10.21 52.47
CA ALA A 181 36.96 10.76 53.31
C ALA A 181 36.33 11.05 54.69
N ASP A 182 36.39 10.03 55.54
CA ASP A 182 36.65 10.08 57.01
C ASP A 182 36.79 8.66 57.52
#